data_62b63c79185b4a307c7e97ed254f4a46
#
_entry.id   62b63c79185b4a307c7e97ed254f4a46
#
_cell.length_a   1.000
_cell.length_b   1.000
_cell.length_c   1.000
_cell.angle_alpha   90.00
_cell.angle_beta   90.00
_cell.angle_gamma   90.00
#
_symmetry.space_group_name_H-M   'P 1'
#
loop_
_entity.id
_entity.type
_entity.pdbx_description
1 polymer ?
#
loop_
_entity_poly.entity_id
_entity_poly.type
_entity_poly.pdbx_seq_one_letter_code
_entity_poly.pdbx_strand_id
1 'polypeptide(L)'
;MGLHLGDIAPNFKAKTTAGDIDFHEYLGDSWGILFSHPADFTPVCTTELGRTALLQEEFKKRNVKVLAVSVDPLDSHQSWVKDINETQHCNLDFPIIADPDRVVAFLYDMIHPKASETFTVRSLFVIGPDKKVKLIITYPASTGRNFYEILRVI
;
A
#
# COMPACT_ATOMS: atom_id res chain seq x y z
N MET A 1 17.40 4.75 -8.96
CA MET A 1 17.41 5.66 -7.82
C MET A 1 16.00 5.83 -7.27
N GLY A 2 15.86 5.77 -5.97
CA GLY A 2 14.57 5.87 -5.32
C GLY A 2 14.08 7.32 -5.16
N LEU A 3 12.86 7.44 -4.67
CA LEU A 3 12.24 8.73 -4.36
C LEU A 3 12.83 9.33 -3.08
N HIS A 4 12.84 10.65 -3.01
CA HIS A 4 13.24 11.40 -1.83
C HIS A 4 12.05 12.20 -1.27
N LEU A 5 12.18 12.61 -0.03
CA LEU A 5 11.20 13.51 0.58
C LEU A 5 11.14 14.80 -0.24
N GLY A 6 9.94 15.28 -0.50
CA GLY A 6 9.71 16.48 -1.32
C GLY A 6 9.57 16.20 -2.82
N ASP A 7 9.94 15.02 -3.30
CA ASP A 7 9.71 14.65 -4.70
C ASP A 7 8.23 14.53 -4.98
N ILE A 8 7.83 14.82 -6.23
CA ILE A 8 6.47 14.52 -6.68
C ILE A 8 6.31 13.02 -6.74
N ALA A 9 5.30 12.49 -6.06
CA ALA A 9 4.97 11.07 -6.12
C ALA A 9 4.56 10.71 -7.56
N PRO A 10 5.20 9.72 -8.20
CA PRO A 10 4.86 9.35 -9.57
C PRO A 10 3.39 8.96 -9.71
N ASN A 11 2.72 9.50 -10.73
CA ASN A 11 1.37 9.07 -11.06
C ASN A 11 1.40 7.76 -11.82
N PHE A 12 0.34 7.00 -11.74
CA PHE A 12 0.19 5.74 -12.48
C PHE A 12 -1.28 5.39 -12.61
N LYS A 13 -1.57 4.49 -13.55
CA LYS A 13 -2.88 3.86 -13.71
C LYS A 13 -2.73 2.39 -13.40
N ALA A 14 -3.66 1.83 -12.65
CA ALA A 14 -3.57 0.44 -12.23
C ALA A 14 -4.95 -0.17 -11.98
N LYS A 15 -5.01 -1.51 -12.07
CA LYS A 15 -6.18 -2.28 -11.68
C LYS A 15 -6.12 -2.55 -10.19
N THR A 16 -7.25 -2.42 -9.52
CA THR A 16 -7.34 -2.65 -8.07
C THR A 16 -8.57 -3.47 -7.74
N THR A 17 -8.65 -3.91 -6.50
CA THR A 17 -9.86 -4.57 -5.96
C THR A 17 -11.09 -3.66 -5.96
N ALA A 18 -10.90 -2.35 -6.08
CA ALA A 18 -11.97 -1.36 -6.13
C ALA A 18 -12.20 -0.81 -7.55
N GLY A 19 -11.63 -1.45 -8.58
CA GLY A 19 -11.70 -1.02 -9.97
C GLY A 19 -10.42 -0.35 -10.44
N ASP A 20 -10.41 0.12 -11.69
CA ASP A 20 -9.25 0.80 -12.24
C ASP A 20 -9.12 2.21 -11.65
N ILE A 21 -7.91 2.63 -11.33
CA ILE A 21 -7.64 3.96 -10.77
C ILE A 21 -6.51 4.67 -11.53
N ASP A 22 -6.60 6.01 -11.52
CA ASP A 22 -5.48 6.93 -11.77
C ASP A 22 -5.09 7.47 -10.39
N PHE A 23 -3.85 7.24 -9.97
CA PHE A 23 -3.45 7.44 -8.58
C PHE A 23 -3.65 8.88 -8.08
N HIS A 24 -3.14 9.86 -8.83
CA HIS A 24 -3.30 11.28 -8.44
C HIS A 24 -4.76 11.72 -8.42
N GLU A 25 -5.52 11.27 -9.40
CA GLU A 25 -6.96 11.55 -9.47
C GLU A 25 -7.70 10.89 -8.29
N TYR A 26 -7.35 9.65 -7.96
CA TYR A 26 -7.95 8.93 -6.83
C TYR A 26 -7.70 9.66 -5.51
N LEU A 27 -6.49 10.17 -5.30
CA LEU A 27 -6.16 10.92 -4.07
C LEU A 27 -6.90 12.25 -3.99
N GLY A 28 -7.07 12.95 -5.12
CA GLY A 28 -7.68 14.27 -5.11
C GLY A 28 -6.96 15.21 -4.16
N ASP A 29 -7.69 15.82 -3.23
CA ASP A 29 -7.16 16.73 -2.21
C ASP A 29 -6.83 16.03 -0.89
N SER A 30 -6.88 14.71 -0.86
CA SER A 30 -6.61 13.90 0.35
C SER A 30 -5.12 13.62 0.49
N TRP A 31 -4.71 13.32 1.72
CA TRP A 31 -3.45 12.63 1.97
C TRP A 31 -3.55 11.20 1.45
N GLY A 32 -2.44 10.60 1.09
CA GLY A 32 -2.38 9.23 0.64
C GLY A 32 -1.34 8.42 1.38
N ILE A 33 -1.64 7.15 1.58
CA ILE A 33 -0.68 6.15 2.03
C ILE A 33 -0.64 5.07 0.96
N LEU A 34 0.54 4.86 0.39
CA LEU A 34 0.77 3.76 -0.55
C LEU A 34 1.79 2.83 0.09
N PHE A 35 1.40 1.59 0.34
CA PHE A 35 2.30 0.63 0.95
C PHE A 35 2.32 -0.68 0.18
N SER A 36 3.50 -1.28 0.11
CA SER A 36 3.70 -2.58 -0.54
C SER A 36 3.69 -3.71 0.47
N HIS A 37 3.27 -4.89 0.01
CA HIS A 37 3.43 -6.13 0.75
C HIS A 37 4.06 -7.18 -0.17
N PRO A 38 4.90 -8.08 0.35
CA PRO A 38 5.63 -9.03 -0.50
C PRO A 38 4.74 -9.98 -1.28
N ALA A 39 3.73 -10.56 -0.65
CA ALA A 39 2.82 -11.51 -1.31
C ALA A 39 1.51 -11.66 -0.55
N ASP A 40 0.42 -11.89 -1.31
CA ASP A 40 -0.88 -12.23 -0.73
C ASP A 40 -0.81 -13.56 0.02
N PHE A 41 -1.76 -13.79 0.93
CA PHE A 41 -1.93 -15.04 1.67
C PHE A 41 -0.75 -15.42 2.57
N THR A 42 0.15 -14.48 2.89
CA THR A 42 1.21 -14.71 3.87
C THR A 42 0.76 -14.26 5.26
N PRO A 43 1.26 -14.89 6.36
CA PRO A 43 0.79 -14.55 7.70
C PRO A 43 1.02 -13.09 8.10
N VAL A 44 2.22 -12.56 7.87
CA VAL A 44 2.55 -11.18 8.23
C VAL A 44 1.72 -10.19 7.42
N CYS A 45 1.59 -10.40 6.11
CA CYS A 45 0.80 -9.52 5.25
C CYS A 45 -0.69 -9.55 5.63
N THR A 46 -1.24 -10.72 5.91
CA THR A 46 -2.63 -10.87 6.33
C THR A 46 -2.89 -10.09 7.62
N THR A 47 -2.00 -10.20 8.59
CA THR A 47 -2.11 -9.48 9.87
C THR A 47 -2.00 -7.97 9.64
N GLU A 48 -1.04 -7.52 8.82
CA GLU A 48 -0.88 -6.09 8.52
C GLU A 48 -2.12 -5.47 7.88
N LEU A 49 -2.64 -6.12 6.84
CA LEU A 49 -3.79 -5.58 6.13
C LEU A 49 -5.07 -5.64 6.98
N GLY A 50 -5.23 -6.69 7.77
CA GLY A 50 -6.33 -6.77 8.72
C GLY A 50 -6.27 -5.67 9.77
N ARG A 51 -5.10 -5.39 10.31
CA ARG A 51 -4.89 -4.30 11.26
C ARG A 51 -5.16 -2.94 10.62
N THR A 52 -4.68 -2.73 9.39
CA THR A 52 -4.94 -1.51 8.63
C THR A 52 -6.44 -1.32 8.39
N ALA A 53 -7.15 -2.40 8.06
CA ALA A 53 -8.59 -2.37 7.85
C ALA A 53 -9.34 -1.94 9.12
N LEU A 54 -8.90 -2.40 10.29
CA LEU A 54 -9.49 -1.99 11.57
C LEU A 54 -9.24 -0.51 11.88
N LEU A 55 -8.22 0.09 11.29
CA LEU A 55 -7.87 1.50 11.48
C LEU A 55 -8.44 2.42 10.38
N GLN A 56 -9.22 1.90 9.44
CA GLN A 56 -9.73 2.67 8.30
C GLN A 56 -10.46 3.93 8.71
N GLU A 57 -11.32 3.86 9.72
CA GLU A 57 -12.07 5.02 10.19
C GLU A 57 -11.16 6.13 10.71
N GLU A 58 -10.07 5.77 11.38
CA GLU A 58 -9.10 6.74 11.87
C GLU A 58 -8.38 7.44 10.72
N PHE A 59 -8.04 6.70 9.65
CA PHE A 59 -7.47 7.30 8.45
C PHE A 59 -8.47 8.22 7.75
N LYS A 60 -9.72 7.81 7.63
CA LYS A 60 -10.79 8.63 7.02
C LYS A 60 -11.02 9.93 7.78
N LYS A 61 -11.00 9.89 9.11
CA LYS A 61 -11.13 11.10 9.95
C LYS A 61 -10.03 12.12 9.68
N ARG A 62 -8.85 11.66 9.26
CA ARG A 62 -7.71 12.52 8.96
C ARG A 62 -7.61 12.88 7.48
N ASN A 63 -8.64 12.57 6.68
CA ASN A 63 -8.67 12.77 5.24
C ASN A 63 -7.51 12.05 4.54
N VAL A 64 -7.30 10.79 4.90
CA VAL A 64 -6.24 9.95 4.36
C VAL A 64 -6.84 8.77 3.61
N LYS A 65 -6.40 8.57 2.36
CA LYS A 65 -6.74 7.39 1.56
C LYS A 65 -5.61 6.40 1.60
N VAL A 66 -5.94 5.13 1.76
CA VAL A 66 -4.97 4.04 1.91
C VAL A 66 -5.02 3.13 0.69
N LEU A 67 -3.86 2.76 0.16
CA LEU A 67 -3.74 1.80 -0.94
C LEU A 67 -2.62 0.83 -0.64
N ALA A 68 -2.87 -0.45 -0.87
CA ALA A 68 -1.84 -1.48 -0.80
C ALA A 68 -1.46 -1.90 -2.21
N VAL A 69 -0.24 -2.42 -2.40
CA VAL A 69 0.23 -2.91 -3.69
C VAL A 69 1.13 -4.13 -3.51
N SER A 70 0.99 -5.09 -4.40
CA SER A 70 1.96 -6.17 -4.58
C SER A 70 1.99 -6.62 -6.04
N VAL A 71 2.95 -7.47 -6.38
CA VAL A 71 3.09 -8.02 -7.73
C VAL A 71 2.09 -9.14 -8.04
N ASP A 72 1.29 -9.56 -7.07
CA ASP A 72 0.28 -10.59 -7.28
C ASP A 72 -0.83 -10.11 -8.24
N PRO A 73 -1.48 -11.03 -8.98
CA PRO A 73 -2.55 -10.64 -9.89
C PRO A 73 -3.84 -10.27 -9.16
N LEU A 74 -4.74 -9.60 -9.87
CA LEU A 74 -5.98 -9.07 -9.29
C LEU A 74 -6.88 -10.13 -8.66
N ASP A 75 -7.03 -11.28 -9.29
CA ASP A 75 -7.85 -12.36 -8.76
C ASP A 75 -7.32 -12.90 -7.43
N SER A 76 -6.00 -12.94 -7.26
CA SER A 76 -5.37 -13.27 -5.97
C SER A 76 -5.77 -12.25 -4.90
N HIS A 77 -5.70 -10.95 -5.20
CA HIS A 77 -6.10 -9.89 -4.28
C HIS A 77 -7.58 -10.02 -3.87
N GLN A 78 -8.46 -10.28 -4.84
CA GLN A 78 -9.89 -10.42 -4.58
C GLN A 78 -10.20 -11.59 -3.64
N SER A 79 -9.55 -12.73 -3.85
CA SER A 79 -9.68 -13.90 -2.98
C SER A 79 -9.11 -13.64 -1.60
N TRP A 80 -7.99 -12.95 -1.54
CA TRP A 80 -7.32 -12.64 -0.28
C TRP A 80 -8.10 -11.65 0.59
N VAL A 81 -8.78 -10.67 0.00
CA VAL A 81 -9.64 -9.75 0.75
C VAL A 81 -10.71 -10.52 1.53
N LYS A 82 -11.31 -11.53 0.92
CA LYS A 82 -12.29 -12.40 1.59
C LYS A 82 -11.66 -13.14 2.76
N ASP A 83 -10.46 -13.67 2.58
CA ASP A 83 -9.72 -14.39 3.62
C ASP A 83 -9.33 -13.45 4.77
N ILE A 84 -8.85 -12.26 4.47
CA ILE A 84 -8.51 -11.26 5.49
C ILE A 84 -9.73 -10.90 6.32
N ASN A 85 -10.85 -10.61 5.66
CA ASN A 85 -12.09 -10.22 6.36
C ASN A 85 -12.57 -11.32 7.31
N GLU A 86 -12.47 -12.57 6.88
CA GLU A 86 -12.89 -13.71 7.68
C GLU A 86 -11.94 -13.99 8.84
N THR A 87 -10.63 -14.06 8.58
CA THR A 87 -9.63 -14.45 9.59
C THR A 87 -9.32 -13.34 10.58
N GLN A 88 -9.38 -12.07 10.16
CA GLN A 88 -9.05 -10.92 10.99
C GLN A 88 -10.30 -10.21 11.53
N HIS A 89 -11.50 -10.71 11.24
CA HIS A 89 -12.77 -10.14 11.69
C HIS A 89 -12.91 -8.65 11.35
N CYS A 90 -12.65 -8.30 10.09
CA CYS A 90 -12.68 -6.92 9.61
C CYS A 90 -13.43 -6.81 8.29
N ASN A 91 -13.60 -5.58 7.81
CA ASN A 91 -14.17 -5.28 6.51
C ASN A 91 -13.22 -4.34 5.77
N LEU A 92 -12.28 -4.93 5.03
CA LEU A 92 -11.27 -4.20 4.28
C LEU A 92 -11.92 -3.52 3.07
N ASP A 93 -11.88 -2.19 3.00
CA ASP A 93 -12.51 -1.43 1.91
C ASP A 93 -11.53 -0.57 1.11
N PHE A 94 -10.25 -0.52 1.48
CA PHE A 94 -9.27 0.20 0.69
C PHE A 94 -8.78 -0.64 -0.49
N PRO A 95 -8.37 0.01 -1.63
CA PRO A 95 -7.94 -0.73 -2.81
C PRO A 95 -6.63 -1.48 -2.59
N ILE A 96 -6.53 -2.67 -3.17
CA ILE A 96 -5.26 -3.39 -3.31
C ILE A 96 -4.91 -3.38 -4.79
N ILE A 97 -3.78 -2.77 -5.12
CA ILE A 97 -3.32 -2.61 -6.50
C ILE A 97 -2.66 -3.90 -6.97
N ALA A 98 -3.07 -4.38 -8.15
CA ALA A 98 -2.41 -5.48 -8.83
C ALA A 98 -1.30 -4.93 -9.71
N ASP A 99 -0.05 -5.36 -9.48
CA ASP A 99 1.12 -4.87 -10.18
C ASP A 99 1.97 -6.03 -10.74
N PRO A 100 1.37 -6.95 -11.55
CA PRO A 100 2.11 -8.11 -12.05
C PRO A 100 3.28 -7.73 -12.97
N ASP A 101 3.20 -6.60 -13.66
CA ASP A 101 4.27 -6.10 -14.53
C ASP A 101 5.28 -5.23 -13.78
N ARG A 102 5.12 -5.05 -12.48
CA ARG A 102 6.03 -4.31 -11.58
C ARG A 102 6.22 -2.85 -11.94
N VAL A 103 5.23 -2.23 -12.58
CA VAL A 103 5.29 -0.82 -12.98
C VAL A 103 5.31 0.09 -11.76
N VAL A 104 4.36 -0.09 -10.84
CA VAL A 104 4.29 0.70 -9.60
C VAL A 104 5.51 0.42 -8.72
N ALA A 105 5.91 -0.84 -8.63
CA ALA A 105 7.07 -1.24 -7.83
C ALA A 105 8.36 -0.56 -8.31
N PHE A 106 8.55 -0.42 -9.63
CA PHE A 106 9.70 0.30 -10.18
C PHE A 106 9.61 1.81 -9.95
N LEU A 107 8.44 2.41 -10.18
CA LEU A 107 8.26 3.85 -9.97
C LEU A 107 8.57 4.28 -8.54
N TYR A 108 8.24 3.43 -7.57
CA TYR A 108 8.39 3.73 -6.15
C TYR A 108 9.57 3.00 -5.50
N ASP A 109 10.42 2.34 -6.30
CA ASP A 109 11.61 1.61 -5.82
C ASP A 109 11.27 0.63 -4.69
N MET A 110 10.22 -0.16 -4.90
CA MET A 110 9.72 -1.11 -3.91
C MET A 110 10.36 -2.49 -3.99
N ILE A 111 11.13 -2.76 -5.04
CA ILE A 111 11.88 -4.01 -5.19
C ILE A 111 13.33 -3.72 -4.89
N HIS A 112 13.87 -4.39 -3.88
CA HIS A 112 15.25 -4.27 -3.49
C HIS A 112 15.96 -5.57 -3.89
N PRO A 113 16.83 -5.56 -4.92
CA PRO A 113 17.40 -6.81 -5.48
C PRO A 113 18.14 -7.68 -4.48
N LYS A 114 18.79 -7.08 -3.47
CA LYS A 114 19.50 -7.85 -2.44
C LYS A 114 18.55 -8.51 -1.44
N ALA A 115 17.29 -8.06 -1.36
CA ALA A 115 16.26 -8.69 -0.52
C ALA A 115 15.45 -9.69 -1.34
N SER A 116 14.98 -9.29 -2.54
CA SER A 116 14.29 -10.14 -3.50
C SER A 116 14.30 -9.45 -4.86
N GLU A 117 14.48 -10.20 -5.93
CA GLU A 117 14.45 -9.67 -7.30
C GLU A 117 13.02 -9.61 -7.86
N THR A 118 12.07 -10.31 -7.25
CA THR A 118 10.72 -10.51 -7.80
C THR A 118 9.61 -9.94 -6.94
N PHE A 119 9.79 -9.91 -5.63
CA PHE A 119 8.77 -9.43 -4.70
C PHE A 119 9.14 -8.07 -4.11
N THR A 120 8.12 -7.28 -3.80
CA THR A 120 8.33 -6.00 -3.11
C THR A 120 8.77 -6.24 -1.66
N VAL A 121 9.53 -5.28 -1.13
CA VAL A 121 9.76 -5.19 0.31
C VAL A 121 8.58 -4.48 0.96
N ARG A 122 8.59 -4.28 2.29
CA ARG A 122 7.53 -3.58 3.01
C ARG A 122 7.82 -2.08 3.05
N SER A 123 7.60 -1.42 1.92
CA SER A 123 7.73 0.04 1.83
C SER A 123 6.40 0.72 2.14
N LEU A 124 6.48 1.94 2.66
CA LEU A 124 5.31 2.78 2.89
C LEU A 124 5.66 4.22 2.54
N PHE A 125 4.82 4.85 1.74
CA PHE A 125 4.97 6.24 1.33
C PHE A 125 3.75 7.02 1.81
N VAL A 126 3.98 8.13 2.53
CA VAL A 126 2.93 9.10 2.83
C VAL A 126 3.05 10.25 1.83
N ILE A 127 1.95 10.57 1.18
CA ILE A 127 1.88 11.56 0.11
C ILE A 127 0.89 12.63 0.53
N GLY A 128 1.32 13.90 0.47
CA GLY A 128 0.48 15.02 0.85
C GLY A 128 -0.52 15.43 -0.23
N PRO A 129 -1.44 16.36 0.08
CA PRO A 129 -2.39 16.87 -0.91
C PRO A 129 -1.73 17.55 -2.12
N ASP A 130 -0.49 18.02 -1.97
CA ASP A 130 0.31 18.58 -3.05
C ASP A 130 0.98 17.51 -3.94
N LYS A 131 0.69 16.23 -3.69
CA LYS A 131 1.26 15.07 -4.39
C LYS A 131 2.76 14.88 -4.15
N LYS A 132 3.30 15.48 -3.09
CA LYS A 132 4.71 15.31 -2.72
C LYS A 132 4.87 14.24 -1.65
N VAL A 133 5.98 13.52 -1.72
CA VAL A 133 6.34 12.50 -0.73
C VAL A 133 6.72 13.17 0.59
N LYS A 134 6.04 12.82 1.67
CA LYS A 134 6.24 13.41 3.00
C LYS A 134 6.95 12.47 3.98
N LEU A 135 6.83 11.16 3.76
CA LEU A 135 7.44 10.15 4.63
C LEU A 135 7.72 8.89 3.81
N ILE A 136 8.84 8.25 4.08
CA ILE A 136 9.20 6.97 3.48
C ILE A 136 9.66 6.04 4.60
N ILE A 137 9.07 4.85 4.70
CA ILE A 137 9.49 3.82 5.65
C ILE A 137 9.67 2.52 4.87
N THR A 138 10.78 1.82 5.09
CA THR A 138 11.05 0.54 4.45
C THR A 138 11.47 -0.49 5.49
N TYR A 139 10.78 -1.63 5.50
CA TYR A 139 11.08 -2.77 6.37
C TYR A 139 11.40 -4.00 5.54
N PRO A 140 12.22 -4.94 6.07
CA PRO A 140 12.38 -6.25 5.44
C PRO A 140 11.05 -7.00 5.37
N ALA A 141 10.94 -7.94 4.45
CA ALA A 141 9.71 -8.71 4.26
C ALA A 141 9.27 -9.48 5.53
N SER A 142 10.21 -9.83 6.39
CA SER A 142 9.94 -10.56 7.63
C SER A 142 9.36 -9.71 8.75
N THR A 143 9.38 -8.38 8.63
CA THR A 143 9.02 -7.45 9.72
C THR A 143 7.72 -6.72 9.39
N GLY A 144 6.65 -6.98 10.16
CA GLY A 144 5.38 -6.26 10.02
C GLY A 144 5.49 -4.82 10.53
N ARG A 145 4.71 -3.93 9.90
CA ARG A 145 4.71 -2.49 10.21
C ARG A 145 3.71 -2.18 11.32
N ASN A 146 3.98 -1.13 12.10
CA ASN A 146 3.07 -0.63 13.12
C ASN A 146 2.25 0.54 12.56
N PHE A 147 1.01 0.28 12.15
CA PHE A 147 0.15 1.30 11.57
C PHE A 147 -0.37 2.33 12.58
N TYR A 148 -0.30 2.07 13.88
CA TYR A 148 -0.55 3.10 14.90
C TYR A 148 0.52 4.19 14.83
N GLU A 149 1.76 3.83 14.58
CA GLU A 149 2.84 4.79 14.37
C GLU A 149 2.60 5.63 13.12
N ILE A 150 2.06 5.03 12.06
CA ILE A 150 1.72 5.76 10.84
C ILE A 150 0.63 6.80 11.13
N LEU A 151 -0.38 6.45 11.91
CA LEU A 151 -1.40 7.40 12.35
C LEU A 151 -0.80 8.56 13.14
N ARG A 152 0.18 8.28 13.99
CA ARG A 152 0.84 9.30 14.80
C ARG A 152 1.54 10.36 13.95
N VAL A 153 2.20 9.95 12.87
CA VAL A 153 3.00 10.88 12.04
C VAL A 153 2.19 11.64 11.00
N ILE A 154 0.95 11.26 10.76
CA ILE A 154 0.03 11.99 9.90
C ILE A 154 -0.76 13.00 10.73
#